data_017e656f3a10edfca506896b140d16ec
#
_entry.id   017e656f3a10edfca506896b140d16ec
#
_cell.length_a   1.000
_cell.length_b   1.000
_cell.length_c   1.000
_cell.angle_alpha   90.00
_cell.angle_beta   90.00
_cell.angle_gamma   90.00
#
_symmetry.space_group_name_H-M   'P 1'
#
loop_
_entity.id
_entity.type
_entity.pdbx_description
1 polymer ?
#
loop_
_entity_poly.entity_id
_entity_poly.type
_entity_poly.pdbx_seq_one_letter_code
_entity_poly.pdbx_strand_id
1 'polypeptide(L)' 'MIYFNGIKLKERMKASGIKMNFIAKQIGLHRVTLAYYCSERLNPSKETLKEIAKMCRCKLGDFYDSQEEAEAREHQRDN' A
#
# COMPACT_ATOMS: atom_id res chain seq x y z
N MET A 1 -6.80 -15.69 -5.26
CA MET A 1 -6.25 -15.08 -4.04
C MET A 1 -5.44 -13.86 -4.40
N ILE A 2 -5.63 -12.77 -3.67
CA ILE A 2 -4.92 -11.51 -3.93
C ILE A 2 -4.07 -11.16 -2.71
N TYR A 3 -2.93 -10.54 -2.96
CA TYR A 3 -1.92 -10.26 -1.94
C TYR A 3 -1.61 -8.77 -1.89
N PHE A 4 -1.53 -8.21 -0.69
CA PHE A 4 -1.15 -6.82 -0.50
C PHE A 4 0.28 -6.58 -1.01
N ASN A 5 0.46 -5.47 -1.74
CA ASN A 5 1.76 -5.06 -2.28
C ASN A 5 2.09 -3.64 -1.82
N GLY A 6 3.04 -3.53 -0.89
CA GLY A 6 3.45 -2.25 -0.33
C GLY A 6 4.07 -1.31 -1.37
N ILE A 7 4.71 -1.87 -2.40
CA ILE A 7 5.28 -1.05 -3.48
C ILE A 7 4.17 -0.36 -4.27
N LYS A 8 3.08 -1.10 -4.55
CA LYS A 8 1.91 -0.51 -5.22
C LYS A 8 1.28 0.59 -4.37
N LEU A 9 1.21 0.39 -3.05
CA LEU A 9 0.70 1.41 -2.14
C LEU A 9 1.57 2.67 -2.22
N LYS A 10 2.88 2.52 -2.13
CA LYS A 10 3.81 3.63 -2.20
C LYS A 10 3.70 4.37 -3.53
N GLU A 11 3.62 3.63 -4.65
CA GLU A 11 3.49 4.22 -5.97
C GLU A 11 2.20 5.01 -6.13
N ARG A 12 1.08 4.49 -5.62
CA ARG A 12 -0.20 5.20 -5.70
C ARG A 12 -0.20 6.47 -4.86
N MET A 13 0.38 6.43 -3.67
CA MET A 13 0.50 7.63 -2.85
C MET A 13 1.39 8.67 -3.53
N LYS A 14 2.50 8.24 -4.11
CA LYS A 14 3.41 9.13 -4.83
C LYS A 14 2.72 9.74 -6.06
N ALA A 15 2.01 8.92 -6.82
CA ALA A 15 1.29 9.39 -8.01
C ALA A 15 0.18 10.39 -7.68
N SER A 16 -0.41 10.29 -6.49
CA SER A 16 -1.44 11.22 -6.05
C SER A 16 -0.93 12.63 -5.78
N GLY A 17 0.38 12.76 -5.57
CA GLY A 17 0.99 14.03 -5.20
C GLY A 17 0.75 14.44 -3.76
N ILE A 18 0.05 13.64 -2.98
CA ILE A 18 -0.25 13.92 -1.57
C ILE A 18 0.91 13.40 -0.71
N LYS A 19 1.40 14.23 0.20
CA LYS A 19 2.50 13.83 1.07
C LYS A 19 2.07 12.76 2.06
N MET A 20 2.95 11.81 2.32
CA MET A 20 2.70 10.71 3.26
C MET A 20 2.31 11.21 4.65
N ASN A 21 2.93 12.29 5.13
CA ASN A 21 2.59 12.90 6.41
C ASN A 21 1.12 13.32 6.46
N PHE A 22 0.63 13.92 5.38
CA PHE A 22 -0.75 14.38 5.31
C PHE A 22 -1.71 13.19 5.29
N ILE A 23 -1.41 12.16 4.52
CA ILE A 23 -2.24 10.96 4.45
C ILE A 23 -2.33 10.31 5.84
N ALA A 24 -1.20 10.13 6.50
CA ALA A 24 -1.14 9.52 7.83
C ALA A 24 -1.97 10.32 8.84
N LYS A 25 -1.84 11.64 8.82
CA LYS A 25 -2.58 12.53 9.71
C LYS A 25 -4.10 12.40 9.50
N GLN A 26 -4.54 12.35 8.25
CA GLN A 26 -5.96 12.28 7.92
C GLN A 26 -6.61 10.97 8.36
N ILE A 27 -5.87 9.87 8.34
CA ILE A 27 -6.40 8.56 8.73
C ILE A 27 -6.04 8.17 10.17
N GLY A 28 -5.41 9.10 10.91
CA GLY A 28 -5.11 8.88 12.32
C GLY A 28 -3.94 7.96 12.60
N LEU A 29 -2.99 7.85 11.66
CA LEU A 29 -1.81 7.01 11.81
C LEU A 29 -0.54 7.84 11.92
N HIS A 30 0.49 7.23 12.49
CA HIS A 30 1.82 7.81 12.47
C HIS A 30 2.46 7.58 11.11
N ARG A 31 3.27 8.55 10.66
CA ARG A 31 3.99 8.43 9.38
C ARG A 31 4.82 7.15 9.28
N VAL A 32 5.47 6.77 10.38
CA VAL A 32 6.30 5.56 10.42
C VAL A 32 5.46 4.31 10.17
N THR A 33 4.24 4.27 10.71
CA THR A 33 3.32 3.16 10.47
C THR A 33 3.00 3.03 8.98
N LEU A 34 2.75 4.16 8.33
CA LEU A 34 2.45 4.17 6.90
C LEU A 34 3.66 3.70 6.09
N ALA A 35 4.87 4.12 6.49
CA ALA A 35 6.11 3.66 5.86
C ALA A 35 6.29 2.15 6.03
N TYR A 36 5.93 1.60 7.18
CA TYR A 36 6.00 0.16 7.43
C TYR A 36 5.02 -0.62 6.55
N TYR A 37 3.86 -0.05 6.24
CA TYR A 37 2.94 -0.67 5.29
C TYR A 37 3.58 -0.74 3.89
N CYS A 38 4.26 0.33 3.48
CA CYS A 38 4.93 0.37 2.17
C CYS A 38 6.08 -0.64 2.07
N SER A 39 6.78 -0.90 3.18
CA SER A 39 7.88 -1.87 3.22
C SER A 39 7.39 -3.27 3.58
N GLU A 40 6.09 -3.45 3.79
CA GLU A 40 5.46 -4.73 4.15
C GLU A 40 5.91 -5.29 5.51
N ARG A 41 6.43 -4.43 6.38
CA ARG A 41 6.74 -4.81 7.77
C ARG A 41 5.48 -4.96 8.62
N LEU A 42 4.42 -4.23 8.26
CA LEU A 42 3.11 -4.32 8.88
C LEU A 42 2.07 -4.47 7.77
N ASN A 43 0.98 -5.17 8.09
CA ASN A 43 -0.13 -5.33 7.15
C ASN A 43 -1.24 -4.38 7.53
N PRO A 44 -1.66 -3.48 6.61
CA PRO A 44 -2.76 -2.58 6.89
C PRO A 44 -4.10 -3.32 6.85
N SER A 45 -5.08 -2.82 7.59
CA SER A 45 -6.44 -3.34 7.52
C SER A 45 -7.10 -2.89 6.21
N LYS A 46 -8.16 -3.59 5.81
CA LYS A 46 -8.93 -3.18 4.63
C LYS A 46 -9.50 -1.77 4.78
N GLU A 47 -9.97 -1.44 5.99
CA GLU A 47 -10.53 -0.11 6.28
C GLU A 47 -9.50 0.98 6.07
N THR A 48 -8.28 0.76 6.56
CA THR A 48 -7.17 1.70 6.36
C THR A 48 -6.86 1.86 4.89
N LEU A 49 -6.77 0.76 4.15
CA LEU A 49 -6.50 0.81 2.71
C LEU A 49 -7.62 1.49 1.93
N LYS A 50 -8.87 1.30 2.32
CA LYS A 50 -10.00 1.99 1.70
C LYS A 50 -9.90 3.50 1.86
N GLU A 51 -9.51 3.96 3.04
CA GLU A 51 -9.35 5.39 3.28
C GLU A 51 -8.19 5.97 2.47
N ILE A 52 -7.08 5.25 2.39
CA ILE A 52 -5.95 5.67 1.55
C ILE A 52 -6.38 5.72 0.09
N ALA A 53 -7.12 4.72 -0.37
CA ALA A 53 -7.60 4.67 -1.75
C ALA A 53 -8.48 5.87 -2.09
N LYS A 54 -9.37 6.27 -1.17
CA LYS A 54 -10.20 7.44 -1.35
C LYS A 54 -9.36 8.70 -1.51
N MET A 55 -8.35 8.88 -0.68
CA MET A 55 -7.47 10.03 -0.76
C MET A 55 -6.67 10.06 -2.06
N CYS A 56 -6.20 8.90 -2.49
CA CYS A 56 -5.39 8.77 -3.71
C CYS A 56 -6.24 8.64 -4.98
N ARG A 57 -7.56 8.61 -4.84
CA ARG A 57 -8.52 8.48 -5.96
C ARG A 57 -8.26 7.22 -6.78
N CYS A 58 -8.01 6.11 -6.09
CA CYS A 58 -7.81 4.82 -6.73
C CYS A 58 -8.69 3.76 -6.06
N LYS A 59 -8.60 2.55 -6.56
CA LYS A 59 -9.40 1.44 -6.05
C LYS A 59 -8.61 0.66 -5.02
N LEU A 60 -9.32 0.03 -4.08
CA LEU A 60 -8.68 -0.83 -3.07
C LEU A 60 -7.82 -1.91 -3.74
N GLY A 61 -8.31 -2.51 -4.83
CA GLY A 61 -7.59 -3.54 -5.57
C GLY A 61 -6.26 -3.09 -6.16
N ASP A 62 -6.07 -1.78 -6.30
CA ASP A 62 -4.82 -1.24 -6.85
C ASP A 62 -3.62 -1.45 -5.91
N PHE A 63 -3.88 -1.85 -4.66
CA PHE A 63 -2.82 -2.12 -3.67
C PHE A 63 -2.49 -3.61 -3.55
N TYR A 64 -3.08 -4.45 -4.38
CA TYR A 64 -2.93 -5.90 -4.29
C TYR A 64 -2.38 -6.49 -5.58
N ASP A 65 -1.62 -7.57 -5.42
CA ASP A 65 -1.18 -8.39 -6.53
C ASP A 65 -2.14 -9.56 -6.71
N SER A 66 -2.28 -10.04 -7.95
CA SER A 66 -2.86 -11.35 -8.20
C SER A 66 -1.91 -12.43 -7.70
N GLN A 67 -2.39 -13.67 -7.60
CA GLN A 67 -1.53 -14.79 -7.20
C GLN A 67 -0.31 -14.92 -8.12
N GLU A 68 -0.51 -14.77 -9.41
CA GLU A 68 0.55 -14.85 -10.40
C GLU A 68 1.62 -13.76 -10.19
N GLU A 69 1.20 -12.52 -9.95
CA GLU A 69 2.11 -11.42 -9.68
C GLU A 69 2.89 -11.64 -8.39
N ALA A 70 2.22 -12.15 -7.36
CA ALA A 70 2.86 -12.41 -6.07
C ALA A 70 3.92 -13.51 -6.19
N GLU A 71 3.64 -14.56 -6.94
CA GLU A 71 4.60 -15.63 -7.19
C GLU A 71 5.82 -15.13 -7.96
N ALA A 72 5.61 -14.25 -8.93
CA ALA A 72 6.72 -13.66 -9.68
C ALA A 72 7.62 -12.81 -8.77
N ARG A 73 7.04 -12.07 -7.82
CA ARG A 73 7.81 -11.29 -6.84
C ARG A 73 8.64 -12.19 -5.93
N GLU A 74 8.06 -13.28 -5.44
CA GLU A 74 8.77 -14.23 -4.58
C GLU A 74 9.96 -14.85 -5.30
N HIS A 75 9.79 -15.16 -6.59
CA HIS A 75 10.88 -15.70 -7.41
C HIS A 75 12.04 -14.72 -7.53
N GLN A 76 11.74 -13.44 -7.63
CA GLN A 76 12.77 -12.40 -7.67
C GLN A 76 13.48 -12.21 -6.34
N ARG A 77 12.79 -12.47 -5.22
CA ARG A 77 13.36 -12.35 -3.89
C ARG A 77 14.38 -13.45 -3.60
N ASP A 78 14.18 -14.63 -4.15
CA ASP A 78 15.03 -15.81 -3.88
C ASP A 78 16.35 -15.75 -4.62
N ASN A 79 16.55 -14.73 -5.42
CA ASN A 79 17.81 -14.48 -6.07
C ASN A 79 18.60 -13.43 -5.27
#